data_18f7d8b7dfb027e486b9275847d59733
#
_entry.id   18f7d8b7dfb027e486b9275847d59733
#
_cell.length_a   1.000
_cell.length_b   1.000
_cell.length_c   1.000
_cell.angle_alpha   90.00
_cell.angle_beta   90.00
_cell.angle_gamma   90.00
#
_symmetry.space_group_name_H-M   'P 1'
#
loop_
_entity.id
_entity.type
_entity.pdbx_description
1 polymer ?
#
loop_
_entity_poly.entity_id
_entity_poly.type
_entity_poly.pdbx_seq_one_letter_code
_entity_poly.pdbx_strand_id
1 'polypeptide(L)'
;MSTIKRDPYLALRYKEFRAYVLARFLITIALTMQAVIIGYEVYELTNSKMLLGLIGLTEAIPAIGIALYGGYVADKSEKRNMLVAFISLYTVMCAVLLVFTHSDMIASLGKENVVILIFFVIFFTGIARSFSGPASFGLAAQIVPREVYQSSITWSSTAWQSGAVLGPAVGGILLGKAGITITFSVIVIFLCIAIFSLLMIDKKPIQFIPKGESVYQSAIQGLKFVYHNKVILSCISLDLFAVLFGGAVALLPVYAKDILHVGAEGLGWLRASQAIGAILMLLFLAYFPIKKNAGKILLGAVFGFGIFIILFGISKLFWFSMFCLIMSGALDGISVSIRHTIVQMATPDEMRGRVSAVNSMFIGSSNEIGEFESGATASLMGTVPAVIFGGCMTCLVVIVTFFTSPSVRKLELKEHSTAD
;
A
#
# COMPACT_ATOMS: atom_id res chain seq x y z
N MET A 1 -5.34 -13.88 -39.08
CA MET A 1 -4.70 -13.29 -37.87
C MET A 1 -4.24 -14.44 -36.99
N SER A 2 -2.93 -14.69 -36.92
CA SER A 2 -2.36 -15.74 -36.07
C SER A 2 -2.59 -15.36 -34.61
N THR A 3 -3.25 -16.21 -33.85
CA THR A 3 -3.35 -16.14 -32.41
C THR A 3 -1.93 -16.29 -31.86
N ILE A 4 -1.25 -15.16 -31.61
CA ILE A 4 0.01 -15.15 -30.87
C ILE A 4 -0.33 -15.75 -29.51
N LYS A 5 0.10 -17.00 -29.26
CA LYS A 5 0.04 -17.59 -27.92
C LYS A 5 0.75 -16.62 -26.99
N ARG A 6 0.00 -15.91 -26.15
CA ARG A 6 0.55 -14.99 -25.14
C ARG A 6 1.38 -15.80 -24.18
N ASP A 7 2.69 -15.75 -24.30
CA ASP A 7 3.61 -16.37 -23.38
C ASP A 7 3.65 -15.53 -22.07
N PRO A 8 3.07 -16.00 -20.97
CA PRO A 8 3.02 -15.24 -19.72
C PRO A 8 4.41 -15.02 -19.12
N TYR A 9 5.40 -15.82 -19.50
CA TYR A 9 6.79 -15.76 -18.99
C TYR A 9 7.71 -14.91 -19.86
N LEU A 10 7.19 -14.25 -20.89
CA LEU A 10 8.01 -13.54 -21.89
C LEU A 10 8.91 -12.47 -21.23
N ALA A 11 8.38 -11.70 -20.27
CA ALA A 11 9.18 -10.70 -19.55
C ALA A 11 10.33 -11.31 -18.74
N LEU A 12 10.15 -12.49 -18.17
CA LEU A 12 11.19 -13.19 -17.38
C LEU A 12 12.34 -13.73 -18.22
N ARG A 13 12.24 -13.71 -19.54
CA ARG A 13 13.38 -14.07 -20.42
C ARG A 13 14.48 -13.00 -20.40
N TYR A 14 14.14 -11.75 -20.07
CA TYR A 14 15.11 -10.67 -19.97
C TYR A 14 15.84 -10.71 -18.62
N LYS A 15 17.18 -10.80 -18.65
CA LYS A 15 18.01 -10.89 -17.43
C LYS A 15 17.81 -9.70 -16.50
N GLU A 16 17.81 -8.49 -17.05
CA GLU A 16 17.59 -7.24 -16.30
C GLU A 16 16.21 -7.21 -15.64
N PHE A 17 15.19 -7.73 -16.32
CA PHE A 17 13.83 -7.77 -15.77
C PHE A 17 13.72 -8.76 -14.60
N ARG A 18 14.42 -9.90 -14.66
CA ARG A 18 14.49 -10.83 -13.51
C ARG A 18 15.15 -10.17 -12.30
N ALA A 19 16.26 -9.45 -12.51
CA ALA A 19 16.92 -8.70 -11.44
C ALA A 19 15.99 -7.62 -10.85
N TYR A 20 15.25 -6.91 -11.70
CA TYR A 20 14.26 -5.92 -11.26
C TYR A 20 13.13 -6.55 -10.43
N VAL A 21 12.55 -7.66 -10.89
CA VAL A 21 11.45 -8.36 -10.17
C VAL A 21 11.92 -8.87 -8.82
N LEU A 22 13.14 -9.44 -8.75
CA LEU A 22 13.75 -9.85 -7.49
C LEU A 22 13.96 -8.66 -6.54
N ALA A 23 14.54 -7.57 -7.04
CA ALA A 23 14.73 -6.37 -6.24
C ALA A 23 13.39 -5.83 -5.73
N ARG A 24 12.37 -5.73 -6.58
CA ARG A 24 11.04 -5.25 -6.20
C ARG A 24 10.39 -6.11 -5.12
N PHE A 25 10.50 -7.44 -5.24
CA PHE A 25 10.00 -8.38 -4.22
C PHE A 25 10.72 -8.18 -2.89
N LEU A 26 12.06 -8.15 -2.89
CA LEU A 26 12.85 -8.00 -1.67
C LEU A 26 12.67 -6.63 -1.00
N ILE A 27 12.56 -5.56 -1.77
CA ILE A 27 12.23 -4.23 -1.24
C ILE A 27 10.85 -4.25 -0.59
N THR A 28 9.85 -4.82 -1.25
CA THR A 28 8.48 -4.82 -0.72
C THR A 28 8.40 -5.65 0.56
N ILE A 29 9.00 -6.84 0.59
CA ILE A 29 9.00 -7.68 1.80
C ILE A 29 9.72 -6.98 2.96
N ALA A 30 10.87 -6.32 2.70
CA ALA A 30 11.62 -5.58 3.70
C ALA A 30 10.82 -4.40 4.29
N LEU A 31 10.17 -3.60 3.41
CA LEU A 31 9.34 -2.46 3.80
C LEU A 31 8.15 -2.89 4.68
N THR A 32 7.45 -3.94 4.27
CA THR A 32 6.26 -4.42 4.99
C THR A 32 6.61 -5.15 6.28
N MET A 33 7.75 -5.85 6.34
CA MET A 33 8.32 -6.35 7.59
C MET A 33 8.62 -5.21 8.55
N GLN A 34 9.34 -4.18 8.11
CA GLN A 34 9.68 -3.01 8.95
C GLN A 34 8.43 -2.34 9.52
N ALA A 35 7.38 -2.14 8.70
CA ALA A 35 6.15 -1.50 9.16
C ALA A 35 5.49 -2.26 10.34
N VAL A 36 5.47 -3.59 10.28
CA VAL A 36 4.93 -4.44 11.36
C VAL A 36 5.77 -4.33 12.63
N ILE A 37 7.10 -4.41 12.47
CA ILE A 37 8.04 -4.39 13.61
C ILE A 37 8.00 -3.04 14.30
N ILE A 38 8.05 -1.95 13.55
CA ILE A 38 8.00 -0.60 14.10
C ILE A 38 6.69 -0.37 14.86
N GLY A 39 5.55 -0.75 14.27
CA GLY A 39 4.26 -0.63 14.95
C GLY A 39 4.21 -1.42 16.27
N TYR A 40 4.74 -2.66 16.28
CA TYR A 40 4.80 -3.47 17.48
C TYR A 40 5.75 -2.87 18.52
N GLU A 41 6.96 -2.48 18.12
CA GLU A 41 8.00 -1.95 19.01
C GLU A 41 7.61 -0.62 19.65
N VAL A 42 7.06 0.31 18.85
CA VAL A 42 6.57 1.59 19.42
C VAL A 42 5.49 1.34 20.44
N TYR A 43 4.57 0.39 20.18
CA TYR A 43 3.56 0.06 21.16
C TYR A 43 4.14 -0.67 22.39
N GLU A 44 5.12 -1.55 22.22
CA GLU A 44 5.80 -2.27 23.30
C GLU A 44 6.53 -1.30 24.24
N LEU A 45 7.20 -0.30 23.67
CA LEU A 45 7.98 0.69 24.45
C LEU A 45 7.08 1.70 25.17
N THR A 46 5.95 2.11 24.57
CA THR A 46 5.18 3.29 25.03
C THR A 46 3.78 2.97 25.53
N ASN A 47 3.19 1.84 25.15
CA ASN A 47 1.77 1.50 25.33
C ASN A 47 0.80 2.61 24.81
N SER A 48 1.27 3.47 23.90
CA SER A 48 0.54 4.63 23.40
C SER A 48 -0.09 4.35 22.05
N LYS A 49 -1.42 4.35 21.99
CA LYS A 49 -2.23 4.21 20.75
C LYS A 49 -2.08 5.44 19.85
N MET A 50 -1.92 6.62 20.47
CA MET A 50 -1.70 7.86 19.74
C MET A 50 -0.38 7.81 18.95
N LEU A 51 0.71 7.28 19.55
CA LEU A 51 1.98 7.15 18.85
C LEU A 51 1.91 6.15 17.69
N LEU A 52 1.10 5.09 17.80
CA LEU A 52 0.82 4.20 16.65
C LEU A 52 0.21 4.96 15.47
N GLY A 53 -0.79 5.78 15.73
CA GLY A 53 -1.41 6.61 14.69
C GLY A 53 -0.43 7.64 14.10
N LEU A 54 0.44 8.23 14.93
CA LEU A 54 1.45 9.18 14.50
C LEU A 54 2.52 8.56 13.56
N ILE A 55 2.74 7.25 13.59
CA ILE A 55 3.64 6.56 12.66
C ILE A 55 3.19 6.84 11.21
N GLY A 56 1.93 6.58 10.89
CA GLY A 56 1.37 6.83 9.56
C GLY A 56 1.51 8.29 9.15
N LEU A 57 1.13 9.23 10.03
CA LEU A 57 1.21 10.65 9.74
C LEU A 57 2.66 11.13 9.53
N THR A 58 3.63 10.60 10.29
CA THR A 58 5.05 10.94 10.16
C THR A 58 5.61 10.49 8.82
N GLU A 59 5.18 9.35 8.30
CA GLU A 59 5.54 8.88 6.96
C GLU A 59 4.80 9.67 5.87
N ALA A 60 3.51 9.97 6.08
CA ALA A 60 2.65 10.66 5.11
C ALA A 60 3.12 12.08 4.79
N ILE A 61 3.48 12.86 5.81
CA ILE A 61 3.85 14.27 5.62
C ILE A 61 4.94 14.44 4.57
N PRO A 62 6.12 13.81 4.67
CA PRO A 62 7.14 13.93 3.62
C PRO A 62 6.74 13.20 2.34
N ALA A 63 6.07 12.04 2.42
CA ALA A 63 5.67 11.27 1.26
C ALA A 63 4.73 12.06 0.35
N ILE A 64 3.72 12.74 0.90
CA ILE A 64 2.75 13.55 0.16
C ILE A 64 3.35 14.91 -0.24
N GLY A 65 4.01 15.57 0.71
CA GLY A 65 4.56 16.91 0.50
C GLY A 65 5.63 16.98 -0.61
N ILE A 66 6.39 15.89 -0.78
CA ILE A 66 7.48 15.81 -1.76
C ILE A 66 7.08 15.00 -3.01
N ALA A 67 5.91 14.33 -3.03
CA ALA A 67 5.52 13.39 -4.09
C ALA A 67 5.62 14.00 -5.51
N LEU A 68 5.13 15.22 -5.69
CA LEU A 68 5.19 15.92 -6.99
C LEU A 68 6.63 16.23 -7.40
N TYR A 69 7.46 16.65 -6.45
CA TYR A 69 8.87 16.92 -6.69
C TYR A 69 9.63 15.61 -6.97
N GLY A 70 9.30 14.54 -6.26
CA GLY A 70 9.84 13.21 -6.49
C GLY A 70 9.59 12.69 -7.91
N GLY A 71 8.37 12.86 -8.43
CA GLY A 71 8.03 12.56 -9.83
C GLY A 71 8.86 13.37 -10.82
N TYR A 72 8.97 14.69 -10.61
CA TYR A 72 9.76 15.58 -11.48
C TYR A 72 11.26 15.21 -11.49
N VAL A 73 11.83 14.90 -10.33
CA VAL A 73 13.23 14.46 -10.23
C VAL A 73 13.41 13.09 -10.91
N ALA A 74 12.44 12.17 -10.75
CA ALA A 74 12.47 10.87 -11.41
C ALA A 74 12.46 10.99 -12.94
N ASP A 75 11.74 11.95 -13.51
CA ASP A 75 11.70 12.16 -14.96
C ASP A 75 13.05 12.67 -15.49
N LYS A 76 13.76 13.47 -14.71
CA LYS A 76 15.04 14.09 -15.07
C LYS A 76 16.28 13.27 -14.69
N SER A 77 16.10 12.21 -13.93
CA SER A 77 17.20 11.39 -13.41
C SER A 77 17.29 10.03 -14.09
N GLU A 78 18.46 9.44 -14.04
CA GLU A 78 18.65 8.04 -14.41
C GLU A 78 17.99 7.17 -13.32
N LYS A 79 16.96 6.42 -13.72
CA LYS A 79 16.00 5.78 -12.81
C LYS A 79 16.61 4.67 -11.95
N ARG A 80 17.58 3.90 -12.49
CA ARG A 80 18.31 2.88 -11.75
C ARG A 80 19.12 3.49 -10.61
N ASN A 81 19.94 4.51 -10.91
CA ASN A 81 20.80 5.14 -9.91
C ASN A 81 19.96 5.85 -8.84
N MET A 82 18.83 6.42 -9.24
CA MET A 82 17.88 7.02 -8.32
C MET A 82 17.30 5.98 -7.36
N LEU A 83 16.85 4.82 -7.87
CA LEU A 83 16.39 3.71 -7.03
C LEU A 83 17.49 3.22 -6.09
N VAL A 84 18.70 2.97 -6.61
CA VAL A 84 19.83 2.53 -5.79
C VAL A 84 20.11 3.53 -4.66
N ALA A 85 20.10 4.85 -4.95
CA ALA A 85 20.36 5.87 -3.94
C ALA A 85 19.30 5.85 -2.82
N PHE A 86 18.00 5.81 -3.17
CA PHE A 86 16.93 5.83 -2.16
C PHE A 86 16.79 4.51 -1.42
N ILE A 87 17.02 3.36 -2.06
CA ILE A 87 17.06 2.08 -1.35
C ILE A 87 18.30 1.96 -0.45
N SER A 88 19.43 2.57 -0.85
CA SER A 88 20.61 2.67 0.04
C SER A 88 20.33 3.54 1.26
N LEU A 89 19.67 4.70 1.08
CA LEU A 89 19.21 5.53 2.20
C LEU A 89 18.31 4.71 3.13
N TYR A 90 17.35 3.99 2.57
CA TYR A 90 16.45 3.13 3.32
C TYR A 90 17.21 2.04 4.09
N THR A 91 18.21 1.42 3.46
CA THR A 91 19.08 0.41 4.10
C THR A 91 19.84 0.99 5.29
N VAL A 92 20.40 2.21 5.13
CA VAL A 92 21.08 2.92 6.22
C VAL A 92 20.11 3.21 7.39
N MET A 93 18.88 3.66 7.07
CA MET A 93 17.87 3.91 8.10
C MET A 93 17.49 2.62 8.85
N CYS A 94 17.34 1.48 8.15
CA CYS A 94 17.12 0.18 8.79
C CYS A 94 18.31 -0.29 9.63
N ALA A 95 19.55 -0.02 9.19
CA ALA A 95 20.75 -0.32 9.96
C ALA A 95 20.84 0.55 11.24
N VAL A 96 20.41 1.79 11.18
CA VAL A 96 20.26 2.66 12.35
C VAL A 96 19.26 2.06 13.34
N LEU A 97 18.08 1.61 12.87
CA LEU A 97 17.12 0.93 13.73
C LEU A 97 17.68 -0.38 14.32
N LEU A 98 18.41 -1.18 13.54
CA LEU A 98 19.06 -2.39 14.03
C LEU A 98 19.96 -2.12 15.24
N VAL A 99 20.73 -1.02 15.22
CA VAL A 99 21.63 -0.66 16.32
C VAL A 99 20.85 -0.13 17.52
N PHE A 100 19.92 0.80 17.31
CA PHE A 100 19.26 1.53 18.38
C PHE A 100 18.07 0.80 19.02
N THR A 101 17.52 -0.22 18.39
CA THR A 101 16.51 -1.11 18.99
C THR A 101 17.13 -2.30 19.74
N HIS A 102 18.45 -2.41 19.79
CA HIS A 102 19.11 -3.40 20.63
C HIS A 102 18.91 -3.10 22.12
N SER A 103 18.71 -4.14 22.94
CA SER A 103 18.41 -4.01 24.38
C SER A 103 19.36 -3.11 25.14
N ASP A 104 20.68 -3.21 24.87
CA ASP A 104 21.71 -2.43 25.55
C ASP A 104 21.62 -0.94 25.19
N MET A 105 21.26 -0.64 23.95
CA MET A 105 21.07 0.74 23.50
C MET A 105 19.80 1.36 24.07
N ILE A 106 18.71 0.58 24.16
CA ILE A 106 17.46 1.02 24.82
C ILE A 106 17.75 1.32 26.31
N ALA A 107 18.52 0.48 26.96
CA ALA A 107 18.90 0.67 28.36
C ALA A 107 19.78 1.93 28.58
N SER A 108 20.67 2.25 27.64
CA SER A 108 21.57 3.39 27.72
C SER A 108 20.93 4.73 27.32
N LEU A 109 20.11 4.73 26.25
CA LEU A 109 19.51 5.96 25.73
C LEU A 109 18.15 6.30 26.34
N GLY A 110 17.48 5.31 26.94
CA GLY A 110 16.11 5.41 27.40
C GLY A 110 15.06 5.25 26.28
N LYS A 111 13.89 4.73 26.67
CA LYS A 111 12.80 4.41 25.74
C LYS A 111 12.34 5.62 24.93
N GLU A 112 12.26 6.79 25.52
CA GLU A 112 11.77 8.01 24.85
C GLU A 112 12.68 8.42 23.70
N ASN A 113 14.00 8.41 23.90
CA ASN A 113 14.96 8.78 22.85
C ASN A 113 14.95 7.77 21.69
N VAL A 114 14.78 6.47 21.99
CA VAL A 114 14.64 5.44 20.96
C VAL A 114 13.38 5.65 20.13
N VAL A 115 12.26 6.00 20.77
CA VAL A 115 11.01 6.32 20.04
C VAL A 115 11.18 7.54 19.15
N ILE A 116 11.82 8.62 19.63
CA ILE A 116 12.13 9.80 18.80
C ILE A 116 12.97 9.41 17.60
N LEU A 117 13.98 8.56 17.78
CA LEU A 117 14.81 8.06 16.68
C LEU A 117 14.02 7.23 15.68
N ILE A 118 13.09 6.36 16.13
CA ILE A 118 12.18 5.61 15.25
C ILE A 118 11.38 6.58 14.40
N PHE A 119 10.78 7.62 14.98
CA PHE A 119 10.03 8.63 14.23
C PHE A 119 10.90 9.38 13.23
N PHE A 120 12.14 9.72 13.59
CA PHE A 120 13.11 10.31 12.68
C PHE A 120 13.37 9.39 11.47
N VAL A 121 13.61 8.11 11.70
CA VAL A 121 13.81 7.13 10.63
C VAL A 121 12.55 7.04 9.73
N ILE A 122 11.35 6.96 10.31
CA ILE A 122 10.09 6.89 9.56
C ILE A 122 9.93 8.13 8.65
N PHE A 123 10.26 9.32 9.15
CA PHE A 123 10.22 10.54 8.34
C PHE A 123 11.12 10.44 7.10
N PHE A 124 12.36 9.97 7.26
CA PHE A 124 13.29 9.78 6.13
C PHE A 124 12.87 8.64 5.20
N THR A 125 12.22 7.59 5.70
CA THR A 125 11.66 6.54 4.85
C THR A 125 10.50 7.06 4.00
N GLY A 126 9.67 7.97 4.54
CA GLY A 126 8.64 8.69 3.78
C GLY A 126 9.24 9.51 2.61
N ILE A 127 10.37 10.20 2.85
CA ILE A 127 11.11 10.89 1.77
C ILE A 127 11.55 9.89 0.70
N ALA A 128 12.23 8.80 1.11
CA ALA A 128 12.71 7.78 0.17
C ALA A 128 11.57 7.17 -0.68
N ARG A 129 10.41 6.96 -0.08
CA ARG A 129 9.20 6.46 -0.74
C ARG A 129 8.70 7.38 -1.85
N SER A 130 8.73 8.70 -1.64
CA SER A 130 8.31 9.70 -2.64
C SER A 130 9.07 9.59 -3.96
N PHE A 131 10.33 9.20 -3.90
CA PHE A 131 11.20 9.11 -5.07
C PHE A 131 11.25 7.69 -5.65
N SER A 132 11.23 6.67 -4.81
CA SER A 132 11.39 5.28 -5.25
C SER A 132 10.22 4.76 -6.08
N GLY A 133 8.98 5.19 -5.79
CA GLY A 133 7.79 4.80 -6.53
C GLY A 133 7.85 5.16 -8.02
N PRO A 134 7.94 6.47 -8.37
CA PRO A 134 8.06 6.91 -9.76
C PRO A 134 9.28 6.32 -10.48
N ALA A 135 10.44 6.24 -9.80
CA ALA A 135 11.66 5.67 -10.36
C ALA A 135 11.50 4.18 -10.70
N SER A 136 10.86 3.40 -9.81
CA SER A 136 10.60 1.98 -10.02
C SER A 136 9.68 1.74 -11.22
N PHE A 137 8.57 2.50 -11.32
CA PHE A 137 7.64 2.40 -12.44
C PHE A 137 8.32 2.74 -13.77
N GLY A 138 9.10 3.84 -13.79
CA GLY A 138 9.82 4.26 -14.99
C GLY A 138 10.93 3.29 -15.40
N LEU A 139 11.64 2.68 -14.45
CA LEU A 139 12.68 1.68 -14.75
C LEU A 139 12.07 0.42 -15.36
N ALA A 140 10.94 -0.08 -14.81
CA ALA A 140 10.24 -1.25 -15.35
C ALA A 140 9.89 -1.09 -16.84
N ALA A 141 9.48 0.11 -17.25
CA ALA A 141 9.15 0.43 -18.64
C ALA A 141 10.39 0.55 -19.56
N GLN A 142 11.59 0.75 -19.01
CA GLN A 142 12.82 0.89 -19.79
C GLN A 142 13.60 -0.42 -20.00
N ILE A 143 13.28 -1.45 -19.19
CA ILE A 143 14.03 -2.72 -19.18
C ILE A 143 13.50 -3.68 -20.24
N VAL A 144 12.25 -3.56 -20.66
CA VAL A 144 11.60 -4.47 -21.62
C VAL A 144 11.03 -3.72 -22.83
N PRO A 145 10.97 -4.36 -24.02
CA PRO A 145 10.28 -3.80 -25.19
C PRO A 145 8.78 -3.61 -24.92
N ARG A 146 8.16 -2.70 -25.68
CA ARG A 146 6.72 -2.35 -25.54
C ARG A 146 5.79 -3.56 -25.68
N GLU A 147 6.13 -4.51 -26.54
CA GLU A 147 5.36 -5.74 -26.82
C GLU A 147 5.26 -6.64 -25.57
N VAL A 148 6.18 -6.47 -24.62
CA VAL A 148 6.30 -7.29 -23.39
C VAL A 148 5.69 -6.58 -22.16
N TYR A 149 5.26 -5.33 -22.27
CA TYR A 149 4.79 -4.53 -21.13
C TYR A 149 3.69 -5.21 -20.31
N GLN A 150 2.73 -5.88 -20.96
CA GLN A 150 1.65 -6.55 -20.23
C GLN A 150 2.18 -7.64 -19.29
N SER A 151 3.11 -8.48 -19.77
CA SER A 151 3.78 -9.51 -18.96
C SER A 151 4.64 -8.86 -17.85
N SER A 152 5.36 -7.76 -18.15
CA SER A 152 6.15 -7.00 -17.19
C SER A 152 5.31 -6.44 -16.04
N ILE A 153 4.17 -5.82 -16.35
CA ILE A 153 3.25 -5.28 -15.34
C ILE A 153 2.71 -6.41 -14.46
N THR A 154 2.32 -7.54 -15.04
CA THR A 154 1.81 -8.69 -14.30
C THR A 154 2.84 -9.21 -13.29
N TRP A 155 4.08 -9.49 -13.74
CA TRP A 155 5.12 -10.00 -12.85
C TRP A 155 5.57 -9.00 -11.79
N SER A 156 5.65 -7.72 -12.17
CA SER A 156 5.98 -6.64 -11.23
C SER A 156 4.90 -6.50 -10.13
N SER A 157 3.64 -6.60 -10.51
CA SER A 157 2.51 -6.57 -9.55
C SER A 157 2.48 -7.82 -8.68
N THR A 158 2.74 -9.00 -9.26
CA THR A 158 2.84 -10.26 -8.50
C THR A 158 3.95 -10.21 -7.47
N ALA A 159 5.13 -9.70 -7.83
CA ALA A 159 6.24 -9.54 -6.91
C ALA A 159 5.89 -8.60 -5.75
N TRP A 160 5.24 -7.46 -6.05
CA TRP A 160 4.79 -6.52 -5.04
C TRP A 160 3.75 -7.16 -4.11
N GLN A 161 2.72 -7.79 -4.64
CA GLN A 161 1.66 -8.42 -3.83
C GLN A 161 2.21 -9.57 -2.97
N SER A 162 3.09 -10.41 -3.53
CA SER A 162 3.72 -11.49 -2.77
C SER A 162 4.55 -10.94 -1.61
N GLY A 163 5.32 -9.87 -1.84
CA GLY A 163 6.08 -9.20 -0.79
C GLY A 163 5.16 -8.58 0.28
N ALA A 164 4.04 -7.98 -0.13
CA ALA A 164 3.09 -7.37 0.78
C ALA A 164 2.38 -8.38 1.71
N VAL A 165 2.19 -9.62 1.25
CA VAL A 165 1.62 -10.71 2.08
C VAL A 165 2.69 -11.35 2.95
N LEU A 166 3.81 -11.73 2.33
CA LEU A 166 4.87 -12.49 3.02
C LEU A 166 5.62 -11.64 4.04
N GLY A 167 5.81 -10.35 3.76
CA GLY A 167 6.57 -9.48 4.64
C GLY A 167 6.00 -9.40 6.07
N PRO A 168 4.73 -9.04 6.27
CA PRO A 168 4.13 -9.03 7.60
C PRO A 168 4.21 -10.37 8.32
N ALA A 169 3.90 -11.48 7.63
CA ALA A 169 3.95 -12.81 8.21
C ALA A 169 5.38 -13.19 8.63
N VAL A 170 6.35 -13.04 7.72
CA VAL A 170 7.77 -13.35 8.00
C VAL A 170 8.31 -12.41 9.10
N GLY A 171 7.99 -11.11 9.03
CA GLY A 171 8.41 -10.13 10.03
C GLY A 171 7.88 -10.45 11.43
N GLY A 172 6.60 -10.75 11.55
CA GLY A 172 5.99 -11.12 12.83
C GLY A 172 6.52 -12.44 13.40
N ILE A 173 6.70 -13.46 12.55
CA ILE A 173 7.28 -14.76 12.97
C ILE A 173 8.74 -14.59 13.44
N LEU A 174 9.55 -13.85 12.69
CA LEU A 174 10.94 -13.60 13.05
C LEU A 174 11.02 -12.76 14.33
N LEU A 175 10.19 -11.71 14.45
CA LEU A 175 10.15 -10.90 15.66
C LEU A 175 9.78 -11.73 16.90
N GLY A 176 8.75 -12.59 16.78
CA GLY A 176 8.28 -13.42 17.89
C GLY A 176 9.26 -14.53 18.30
N LYS A 177 9.99 -15.12 17.34
CA LYS A 177 10.88 -16.27 17.60
C LYS A 177 12.35 -15.90 17.77
N ALA A 178 12.82 -14.90 17.03
CA ALA A 178 14.24 -14.56 16.97
C ALA A 178 14.55 -13.15 17.51
N GLY A 179 13.53 -12.37 17.82
CA GLY A 179 13.67 -11.03 18.37
C GLY A 179 13.97 -9.96 17.32
N ILE A 180 13.98 -8.71 17.79
CA ILE A 180 14.04 -7.52 16.93
C ILE A 180 15.35 -7.39 16.15
N THR A 181 16.48 -7.69 16.80
CA THR A 181 17.83 -7.58 16.23
C THR A 181 18.00 -8.50 15.00
N ILE A 182 17.59 -9.77 15.11
CA ILE A 182 17.67 -10.73 13.99
C ILE A 182 16.71 -10.30 12.88
N THR A 183 15.55 -9.81 13.23
CA THR A 183 14.55 -9.39 12.24
C THR A 183 15.02 -8.18 11.43
N PHE A 184 15.60 -7.14 12.07
CA PHE A 184 16.20 -6.02 11.34
C PHE A 184 17.43 -6.44 10.54
N SER A 185 18.23 -7.39 11.03
CA SER A 185 19.37 -7.94 10.27
C SER A 185 18.90 -8.59 8.96
N VAL A 186 17.81 -9.36 8.98
CA VAL A 186 17.20 -9.96 7.78
C VAL A 186 16.69 -8.88 6.82
N ILE A 187 16.06 -7.81 7.33
CA ILE A 187 15.61 -6.68 6.52
C ILE A 187 16.79 -6.03 5.79
N VAL A 188 17.87 -5.75 6.51
CA VAL A 188 19.09 -5.14 5.93
C VAL A 188 19.68 -6.05 4.87
N ILE A 189 19.76 -7.37 5.12
CA ILE A 189 20.24 -8.35 4.13
C ILE A 189 19.37 -8.33 2.87
N PHE A 190 18.03 -8.33 3.00
CA PHE A 190 17.13 -8.27 1.85
C PHE A 190 17.33 -7.00 1.03
N LEU A 191 17.51 -5.86 1.69
CA LEU A 191 17.78 -4.58 1.02
C LEU A 191 19.15 -4.57 0.32
N CYS A 192 20.18 -5.13 0.93
CA CYS A 192 21.50 -5.27 0.31
C CYS A 192 21.43 -6.15 -0.95
N ILE A 193 20.72 -7.29 -0.89
CA ILE A 193 20.50 -8.14 -2.07
C ILE A 193 19.70 -7.41 -3.15
N ALA A 194 18.71 -6.61 -2.75
CA ALA A 194 17.93 -5.80 -3.69
C ALA A 194 18.79 -4.74 -4.38
N ILE A 195 19.66 -4.05 -3.65
CA ILE A 195 20.62 -3.08 -4.21
C ILE A 195 21.55 -3.78 -5.19
N PHE A 196 22.12 -4.93 -4.81
CA PHE A 196 22.97 -5.71 -5.70
C PHE A 196 22.22 -6.12 -6.98
N SER A 197 20.96 -6.56 -6.86
CA SER A 197 20.12 -6.91 -8.01
C SER A 197 19.86 -5.71 -8.91
N LEU A 198 19.62 -4.52 -8.35
CA LEU A 198 19.46 -3.29 -9.13
C LEU A 198 20.77 -2.89 -9.84
N LEU A 199 21.92 -3.12 -9.22
CA LEU A 199 23.23 -2.85 -9.83
C LEU A 199 23.56 -3.78 -11.01
N MET A 200 22.89 -4.93 -11.14
CA MET A 200 22.99 -5.83 -12.30
C MET A 200 22.24 -5.32 -13.54
N ILE A 201 21.44 -4.27 -13.40
CA ILE A 201 20.69 -3.63 -14.50
C ILE A 201 21.60 -2.57 -15.13
N ASP A 202 21.70 -2.51 -16.45
CA ASP A 202 22.45 -1.47 -17.12
C ASP A 202 21.80 -0.08 -16.97
N LYS A 203 22.63 0.96 -16.96
CA LYS A 203 22.14 2.35 -16.95
C LYS A 203 21.29 2.60 -18.19
N LYS A 204 20.12 3.17 -18.00
CA LYS A 204 19.22 3.52 -19.11
C LYS A 204 19.26 5.03 -19.39
N PRO A 205 19.18 5.42 -20.66
CA PRO A 205 19.18 6.84 -21.02
C PRO A 205 17.97 7.53 -20.39
N ILE A 206 18.15 8.79 -20.01
CA ILE A 206 17.05 9.63 -19.54
C ILE A 206 16.10 9.83 -20.70
N GLN A 207 14.89 9.30 -20.59
CA GLN A 207 13.88 9.46 -21.61
C GLN A 207 13.28 10.87 -21.56
N PHE A 208 12.95 11.34 -22.75
CA PHE A 208 12.48 12.67 -23.10
C PHE A 208 11.57 13.32 -22.05
N ILE A 209 11.90 14.55 -21.72
CA ILE A 209 11.07 15.47 -20.93
C ILE A 209 10.14 16.19 -21.90
N PRO A 210 8.80 16.10 -21.75
CA PRO A 210 7.89 16.94 -22.53
C PRO A 210 8.23 18.41 -22.31
N LYS A 211 8.57 19.11 -23.39
CA LYS A 211 8.75 20.57 -23.34
C LYS A 211 7.39 21.22 -23.11
N GLY A 212 7.16 21.85 -21.98
CA GLY A 212 6.14 22.87 -21.84
C GLY A 212 5.15 22.77 -20.69
N GLU A 213 4.91 21.64 -20.06
CA GLU A 213 3.98 21.60 -18.91
C GLU A 213 4.72 21.43 -17.57
N SER A 214 4.40 22.29 -16.63
CA SER A 214 4.83 22.11 -15.23
C SER A 214 4.13 20.90 -14.62
N VAL A 215 4.87 20.09 -13.85
CA VAL A 215 4.31 18.95 -13.09
C VAL A 215 3.12 19.39 -12.23
N TYR A 216 3.21 20.58 -11.66
CA TYR A 216 2.14 21.19 -10.89
C TYR A 216 0.88 21.44 -11.75
N GLN A 217 1.05 21.96 -12.98
CA GLN A 217 -0.06 22.16 -13.91
C GLN A 217 -0.72 20.83 -14.32
N SER A 218 0.08 19.79 -14.60
CA SER A 218 -0.43 18.43 -14.88
C SER A 218 -1.22 17.84 -13.71
N ALA A 219 -0.72 18.01 -12.48
CA ALA A 219 -1.43 17.56 -11.28
C ALA A 219 -2.76 18.30 -11.06
N ILE A 220 -2.76 19.64 -11.23
CA ILE A 220 -3.98 20.47 -11.16
C ILE A 220 -4.99 20.06 -12.24
N GLN A 221 -4.54 19.81 -13.46
CA GLN A 221 -5.43 19.35 -14.54
C GLN A 221 -6.05 17.99 -14.20
N GLY A 222 -5.26 17.05 -13.66
CA GLY A 222 -5.77 15.75 -13.18
C GLY A 222 -6.80 15.91 -12.07
N LEU A 223 -6.52 16.76 -11.07
CA LEU A 223 -7.42 17.05 -9.97
C LEU A 223 -8.72 17.71 -10.46
N LYS A 224 -8.60 18.70 -11.36
CA LYS A 224 -9.76 19.40 -11.96
C LYS A 224 -10.62 18.42 -12.78
N PHE A 225 -10.03 17.49 -13.52
CA PHE A 225 -10.75 16.47 -14.25
C PHE A 225 -11.51 15.53 -13.30
N VAL A 226 -10.84 15.03 -12.24
CA VAL A 226 -11.49 14.18 -11.22
C VAL A 226 -12.65 14.91 -10.56
N TYR A 227 -12.48 16.18 -10.19
CA TYR A 227 -13.52 16.98 -9.56
C TYR A 227 -14.75 17.19 -10.45
N HIS A 228 -14.57 17.37 -11.78
CA HIS A 228 -15.68 17.56 -12.72
C HIS A 228 -16.34 16.24 -13.14
N ASN A 229 -15.69 15.11 -12.97
CA ASN A 229 -16.27 13.81 -13.28
C ASN A 229 -16.94 13.20 -12.04
N LYS A 230 -18.27 13.37 -11.96
CA LYS A 230 -19.06 12.92 -10.80
C LYS A 230 -18.88 11.43 -10.47
N VAL A 231 -18.69 10.57 -11.47
CA VAL A 231 -18.53 9.13 -11.26
C VAL A 231 -17.17 8.82 -10.62
N ILE A 232 -16.09 9.37 -11.18
CA ILE A 232 -14.73 9.19 -10.67
C ILE A 232 -14.64 9.78 -9.26
N LEU A 233 -15.12 11.02 -9.06
CA LEU A 233 -15.11 11.70 -7.76
C LEU A 233 -15.86 10.87 -6.71
N SER A 234 -17.06 10.38 -7.00
CA SER A 234 -17.82 9.59 -6.04
C SER A 234 -17.15 8.27 -5.69
N CYS A 235 -16.51 7.60 -6.68
CA CYS A 235 -15.78 6.35 -6.44
C CYS A 235 -14.52 6.57 -5.58
N ILE A 236 -13.75 7.62 -5.87
CA ILE A 236 -12.54 7.96 -5.10
C ILE A 236 -12.93 8.43 -3.69
N SER A 237 -14.00 9.27 -3.55
CA SER A 237 -14.46 9.73 -2.24
C SER A 237 -15.02 8.60 -1.38
N LEU A 238 -15.76 7.65 -1.98
CA LEU A 238 -16.24 6.46 -1.27
C LEU A 238 -15.08 5.68 -0.65
N ASP A 239 -14.02 5.46 -1.42
CA ASP A 239 -12.82 4.77 -0.94
C ASP A 239 -12.08 5.57 0.12
N LEU A 240 -11.84 6.85 -0.14
CA LEU A 240 -11.14 7.74 0.78
C LEU A 240 -11.77 7.68 2.17
N PHE A 241 -13.09 7.87 2.27
CA PHE A 241 -13.77 7.86 3.56
C PHE A 241 -13.91 6.46 4.15
N ALA A 242 -14.10 5.41 3.32
CA ALA A 242 -14.18 4.05 3.80
C ALA A 242 -12.86 3.59 4.42
N VAL A 243 -11.73 3.92 3.79
CA VAL A 243 -10.38 3.58 4.27
C VAL A 243 -9.98 4.47 5.45
N LEU A 244 -10.30 5.79 5.38
CA LEU A 244 -10.03 6.74 6.45
C LEU A 244 -10.59 6.25 7.79
N PHE A 245 -11.84 5.80 7.80
CA PHE A 245 -12.48 5.31 9.03
C PHE A 245 -12.28 3.81 9.26
N GLY A 246 -12.10 3.00 8.21
CA GLY A 246 -11.90 1.56 8.28
C GLY A 246 -10.49 1.11 8.69
N GLY A 247 -9.62 2.04 9.10
CA GLY A 247 -8.19 1.85 9.35
C GLY A 247 -7.81 1.01 10.58
N ALA A 248 -8.50 -0.09 10.87
CA ALA A 248 -8.19 -1.00 11.99
C ALA A 248 -6.74 -1.53 11.99
N VAL A 249 -6.05 -1.43 10.84
CA VAL A 249 -4.69 -1.95 10.65
C VAL A 249 -3.66 -1.30 11.58
N ALA A 250 -3.78 0.00 11.85
CA ALA A 250 -2.92 0.71 12.79
C ALA A 250 -3.01 0.17 14.22
N LEU A 251 -4.17 -0.37 14.61
CA LEU A 251 -4.44 -0.88 15.95
C LEU A 251 -4.16 -2.38 16.11
N LEU A 252 -3.73 -3.08 15.06
CA LEU A 252 -3.40 -4.50 15.13
C LEU A 252 -2.32 -4.85 16.17
N PRO A 253 -1.27 -4.01 16.43
CA PRO A 253 -0.34 -4.26 17.52
C PRO A 253 -1.04 -4.31 18.91
N VAL A 254 -2.02 -3.42 19.14
CA VAL A 254 -2.82 -3.41 20.36
C VAL A 254 -3.68 -4.67 20.48
N TYR A 255 -4.34 -5.06 19.36
CA TYR A 255 -5.12 -6.30 19.33
C TYR A 255 -4.26 -7.53 19.60
N ALA A 256 -3.09 -7.63 18.97
CA ALA A 256 -2.20 -8.77 19.14
C ALA A 256 -1.66 -8.90 20.57
N LYS A 257 -1.34 -7.76 21.21
CA LYS A 257 -0.75 -7.74 22.54
C LYS A 257 -1.81 -7.82 23.65
N ASP A 258 -2.80 -6.91 23.65
CA ASP A 258 -3.67 -6.66 24.82
C ASP A 258 -5.03 -7.37 24.75
N ILE A 259 -5.53 -7.71 23.53
CA ILE A 259 -6.88 -8.26 23.35
C ILE A 259 -6.83 -9.75 23.02
N LEU A 260 -6.00 -10.15 22.07
CA LEU A 260 -5.88 -11.54 21.61
C LEU A 260 -4.74 -12.30 22.30
N HIS A 261 -3.79 -11.59 22.91
CA HIS A 261 -2.62 -12.15 23.61
C HIS A 261 -1.79 -13.11 22.76
N VAL A 262 -1.62 -12.80 21.46
CA VAL A 262 -0.91 -13.64 20.49
C VAL A 262 0.49 -13.12 20.12
N GLY A 263 0.88 -11.99 20.68
CA GLY A 263 2.21 -11.40 20.48
C GLY A 263 2.55 -11.02 19.06
N ALA A 264 3.85 -10.88 18.77
CA ALA A 264 4.35 -10.42 17.48
C ALA A 264 4.07 -11.43 16.35
N GLU A 265 4.15 -12.73 16.60
CA GLU A 265 3.82 -13.76 15.60
C GLU A 265 2.36 -13.66 15.16
N GLY A 266 1.44 -13.52 16.12
CA GLY A 266 0.02 -13.32 15.82
C GLY A 266 -0.25 -12.02 15.06
N LEU A 267 0.47 -10.94 15.39
CA LEU A 267 0.39 -9.68 14.64
C LEU A 267 0.75 -9.88 13.16
N GLY A 268 1.82 -10.62 12.88
CA GLY A 268 2.23 -10.93 11.51
C GLY A 268 1.13 -11.63 10.72
N TRP A 269 0.48 -12.62 11.32
CA TRP A 269 -0.64 -13.33 10.71
C TRP A 269 -1.88 -12.46 10.53
N LEU A 270 -2.22 -11.63 11.51
CA LEU A 270 -3.34 -10.67 11.38
C LEU A 270 -3.11 -9.69 10.22
N ARG A 271 -1.91 -9.14 10.10
CA ARG A 271 -1.54 -8.26 8.98
C ARG A 271 -1.59 -8.97 7.62
N ALA A 272 -1.05 -10.19 7.56
CA ALA A 272 -1.07 -11.01 6.33
C ALA A 272 -2.48 -11.41 5.91
N SER A 273 -3.40 -11.60 6.86
CA SER A 273 -4.77 -12.06 6.61
C SER A 273 -5.53 -11.15 5.64
N GLN A 274 -5.44 -9.83 5.80
CA GLN A 274 -6.11 -8.89 4.91
C GLN A 274 -5.58 -8.97 3.48
N ALA A 275 -4.27 -9.05 3.32
CA ALA A 275 -3.64 -9.18 2.00
C ALA A 275 -3.94 -10.54 1.34
N ILE A 276 -4.00 -11.62 2.12
CA ILE A 276 -4.44 -12.95 1.63
C ILE A 276 -5.86 -12.86 1.08
N GLY A 277 -6.78 -12.23 1.81
CA GLY A 277 -8.16 -12.03 1.37
C GLY A 277 -8.25 -11.28 0.04
N ALA A 278 -7.53 -10.17 -0.09
CA ALA A 278 -7.47 -9.37 -1.30
C ALA A 278 -6.94 -10.18 -2.51
N ILE A 279 -5.86 -10.94 -2.34
CA ILE A 279 -5.28 -11.76 -3.41
C ILE A 279 -6.25 -12.87 -3.83
N LEU A 280 -6.83 -13.60 -2.89
CA LEU A 280 -7.79 -14.67 -3.20
C LEU A 280 -8.99 -14.12 -4.00
N MET A 281 -9.48 -12.94 -3.61
CA MET A 281 -10.58 -12.30 -4.33
C MET A 281 -10.17 -11.81 -5.71
N LEU A 282 -9.00 -11.21 -5.87
CA LEU A 282 -8.51 -10.79 -7.19
C LEU A 282 -8.31 -11.98 -8.13
N LEU A 283 -7.81 -13.10 -7.63
CA LEU A 283 -7.74 -14.36 -8.40
C LEU A 283 -9.13 -14.85 -8.79
N PHE A 284 -10.09 -14.84 -7.86
CA PHE A 284 -11.48 -15.20 -8.15
C PHE A 284 -12.07 -14.29 -9.25
N LEU A 285 -11.89 -12.98 -9.16
CA LEU A 285 -12.39 -12.02 -10.15
C LEU A 285 -11.72 -12.15 -11.53
N ALA A 286 -10.49 -12.68 -11.59
CA ALA A 286 -9.83 -12.96 -12.86
C ALA A 286 -10.57 -14.07 -13.66
N TYR A 287 -11.18 -15.03 -12.97
CA TYR A 287 -12.00 -16.08 -13.59
C TYR A 287 -13.47 -15.67 -13.74
N PHE A 288 -13.99 -14.88 -12.80
CA PHE A 288 -15.39 -14.45 -12.75
C PHE A 288 -15.51 -12.93 -12.75
N PRO A 289 -15.23 -12.25 -13.87
CA PRO A 289 -15.24 -10.79 -13.94
C PRO A 289 -16.64 -10.20 -13.73
N ILE A 290 -16.70 -9.11 -12.97
CA ILE A 290 -17.95 -8.38 -12.71
C ILE A 290 -18.32 -7.60 -13.95
N LYS A 291 -19.44 -7.98 -14.61
CA LYS A 291 -19.93 -7.32 -15.83
C LYS A 291 -21.16 -6.44 -15.60
N LYS A 292 -22.06 -6.86 -14.70
CA LYS A 292 -23.34 -6.19 -14.43
C LYS A 292 -23.41 -5.69 -12.99
N ASN A 293 -24.18 -4.65 -12.76
CA ASN A 293 -24.44 -4.09 -11.42
C ASN A 293 -23.18 -3.68 -10.66
N ALA A 294 -22.12 -3.28 -11.36
CA ALA A 294 -20.83 -3.00 -10.74
C ALA A 294 -20.94 -1.97 -9.58
N GLY A 295 -21.79 -0.95 -9.73
CA GLY A 295 -22.00 0.04 -8.69
C GLY A 295 -22.66 -0.53 -7.43
N LYS A 296 -23.65 -1.42 -7.56
CA LYS A 296 -24.27 -2.07 -6.40
C LYS A 296 -23.32 -3.03 -5.71
N ILE A 297 -22.50 -3.76 -6.50
CA ILE A 297 -21.48 -4.67 -5.97
C ILE A 297 -20.40 -3.89 -5.23
N LEU A 298 -19.95 -2.75 -5.77
CA LEU A 298 -19.01 -1.85 -5.11
C LEU A 298 -19.53 -1.39 -3.74
N LEU A 299 -20.76 -0.85 -3.71
CA LEU A 299 -21.38 -0.40 -2.46
C LEU A 299 -21.56 -1.55 -1.47
N GLY A 300 -22.02 -2.73 -1.94
CA GLY A 300 -22.17 -3.92 -1.10
C GLY A 300 -20.83 -4.42 -0.56
N ALA A 301 -19.75 -4.39 -1.35
CA ALA A 301 -18.42 -4.78 -0.93
C ALA A 301 -17.87 -3.85 0.16
N VAL A 302 -17.98 -2.51 -0.01
CA VAL A 302 -17.53 -1.55 1.00
C VAL A 302 -18.39 -1.63 2.27
N PHE A 303 -19.69 -1.87 2.14
CA PHE A 303 -20.56 -2.08 3.30
C PHE A 303 -20.17 -3.35 4.07
N GLY A 304 -19.98 -4.46 3.37
CA GLY A 304 -19.50 -5.71 3.97
C GLY A 304 -18.12 -5.57 4.62
N PHE A 305 -17.21 -4.80 4.00
CA PHE A 305 -15.92 -4.45 4.61
C PHE A 305 -16.14 -3.79 5.98
N GLY A 306 -16.99 -2.77 6.08
CA GLY A 306 -17.33 -2.12 7.35
C GLY A 306 -17.90 -3.09 8.39
N ILE A 307 -18.79 -4.01 7.98
CA ILE A 307 -19.33 -5.05 8.87
C ILE A 307 -18.21 -5.96 9.41
N PHE A 308 -17.30 -6.44 8.56
CA PHE A 308 -16.22 -7.31 9.01
C PHE A 308 -15.20 -6.59 9.88
N ILE A 309 -15.01 -5.28 9.70
CA ILE A 309 -14.22 -4.45 10.65
C ILE A 309 -14.92 -4.37 12.01
N ILE A 310 -16.26 -4.21 12.07
CA ILE A 310 -17.01 -4.24 13.33
C ILE A 310 -16.88 -5.61 14.00
N LEU A 311 -17.07 -6.70 13.25
CA LEU A 311 -16.94 -8.06 13.76
C LEU A 311 -15.52 -8.36 14.28
N PHE A 312 -14.49 -7.88 13.57
CA PHE A 312 -13.11 -7.89 14.05
C PHE A 312 -12.98 -7.13 15.37
N GLY A 313 -13.57 -5.92 15.43
CA GLY A 313 -13.49 -5.04 16.61
C GLY A 313 -14.00 -5.70 17.90
N ILE A 314 -15.06 -6.49 17.82
CA ILE A 314 -15.63 -7.20 18.98
C ILE A 314 -15.03 -8.59 19.22
N SER A 315 -14.19 -9.07 18.30
CA SER A 315 -13.61 -10.42 18.38
C SER A 315 -12.56 -10.52 19.49
N LYS A 316 -12.61 -11.64 20.21
CA LYS A 316 -11.62 -12.05 21.21
C LYS A 316 -10.94 -13.37 20.83
N LEU A 317 -11.28 -13.95 19.68
CA LEU A 317 -10.73 -15.20 19.18
C LEU A 317 -9.81 -14.95 18.00
N PHE A 318 -8.56 -15.39 18.08
CA PHE A 318 -7.55 -15.17 17.05
C PHE A 318 -8.00 -15.64 15.65
N TRP A 319 -8.49 -16.86 15.54
CA TRP A 319 -8.93 -17.43 14.26
C TRP A 319 -10.14 -16.71 13.67
N PHE A 320 -11.07 -16.26 14.50
CA PHE A 320 -12.21 -15.47 14.05
C PHE A 320 -11.78 -14.06 13.63
N SER A 321 -10.84 -13.45 14.35
CA SER A 321 -10.22 -12.17 13.95
C SER A 321 -9.52 -12.29 12.60
N MET A 322 -8.73 -13.35 12.38
CA MET A 322 -8.11 -13.64 11.08
C MET A 322 -9.16 -13.78 9.97
N PHE A 323 -10.23 -14.55 10.22
CA PHE A 323 -11.32 -14.73 9.26
C PHE A 323 -11.96 -13.38 8.91
N CYS A 324 -12.26 -12.53 9.88
CA CYS A 324 -12.82 -11.20 9.65
C CYS A 324 -11.88 -10.34 8.80
N LEU A 325 -10.57 -10.36 9.06
CA LEU A 325 -9.59 -9.63 8.28
C LEU A 325 -9.42 -10.19 6.85
N ILE A 326 -9.47 -11.52 6.67
CA ILE A 326 -9.47 -12.14 5.33
C ILE A 326 -10.70 -11.68 4.54
N MET A 327 -11.88 -11.70 5.15
CA MET A 327 -13.11 -11.26 4.50
C MET A 327 -13.10 -9.76 4.20
N SER A 328 -12.60 -8.94 5.11
CA SER A 328 -12.42 -7.50 4.85
C SER A 328 -11.50 -7.25 3.67
N GLY A 329 -10.35 -7.93 3.61
CA GLY A 329 -9.43 -7.83 2.48
C GLY A 329 -10.01 -8.33 1.16
N ALA A 330 -10.81 -9.41 1.19
CA ALA A 330 -11.50 -9.91 0.00
C ALA A 330 -12.51 -8.87 -0.56
N LEU A 331 -13.28 -8.24 0.32
CA LEU A 331 -14.25 -7.22 -0.06
C LEU A 331 -13.58 -5.94 -0.54
N ASP A 332 -12.46 -5.56 0.07
CA ASP A 332 -11.63 -4.45 -0.43
C ASP A 332 -11.06 -4.77 -1.82
N GLY A 333 -10.61 -6.01 -2.06
CA GLY A 333 -10.18 -6.46 -3.39
C GLY A 333 -11.24 -6.29 -4.48
N ILE A 334 -12.53 -6.57 -4.16
CA ILE A 334 -13.66 -6.27 -5.07
C ILE A 334 -13.74 -4.77 -5.33
N SER A 335 -13.71 -3.96 -4.27
CA SER A 335 -13.79 -2.50 -4.36
C SER A 335 -12.68 -1.91 -5.21
N VAL A 336 -11.43 -2.31 -4.96
CA VAL A 336 -10.24 -1.89 -5.71
C VAL A 336 -10.38 -2.25 -7.19
N SER A 337 -10.77 -3.49 -7.51
CA SER A 337 -10.91 -3.96 -8.90
C SER A 337 -11.94 -3.14 -9.67
N ILE A 338 -13.13 -2.92 -9.10
CA ILE A 338 -14.20 -2.13 -9.73
C ILE A 338 -13.75 -0.68 -9.92
N ARG A 339 -13.18 -0.05 -8.89
CA ARG A 339 -12.73 1.35 -8.95
C ARG A 339 -11.65 1.57 -10.00
N HIS A 340 -10.64 0.69 -10.05
CA HIS A 340 -9.61 0.76 -11.09
C HIS A 340 -10.20 0.67 -12.48
N THR A 341 -11.14 -0.24 -12.70
CA THR A 341 -11.83 -0.38 -13.99
C THR A 341 -12.63 0.88 -14.34
N ILE A 342 -13.38 1.44 -13.39
CA ILE A 342 -14.15 2.67 -13.60
C ILE A 342 -13.24 3.85 -13.96
N VAL A 343 -12.18 4.06 -13.18
CA VAL A 343 -11.23 5.14 -13.41
C VAL A 343 -10.58 5.00 -14.80
N GLN A 344 -10.19 3.80 -15.20
CA GLN A 344 -9.60 3.56 -16.52
C GLN A 344 -10.60 3.81 -17.65
N MET A 345 -11.84 3.35 -17.53
CA MET A 345 -12.87 3.49 -18.57
C MET A 345 -13.39 4.94 -18.68
N ALA A 346 -13.52 5.65 -17.57
CA ALA A 346 -14.03 7.02 -17.53
C ALA A 346 -12.98 8.09 -17.84
N THR A 347 -11.71 7.70 -18.01
CA THR A 347 -10.60 8.62 -18.25
C THR A 347 -10.09 8.52 -19.69
N PRO A 348 -10.10 9.62 -20.47
CA PRO A 348 -9.46 9.67 -21.80
C PRO A 348 -7.98 9.32 -21.74
N ASP A 349 -7.44 8.72 -22.81
CA ASP A 349 -6.05 8.24 -22.87
C ASP A 349 -5.02 9.31 -22.51
N GLU A 350 -5.25 10.55 -22.94
CA GLU A 350 -4.40 11.72 -22.68
C GLU A 350 -4.34 12.12 -21.21
N MET A 351 -5.37 11.79 -20.43
CA MET A 351 -5.51 12.14 -19.01
C MET A 351 -5.19 10.97 -18.07
N ARG A 352 -5.02 9.73 -18.56
CA ARG A 352 -4.85 8.53 -17.73
C ARG A 352 -3.72 8.66 -16.71
N GLY A 353 -2.56 9.15 -17.13
CA GLY A 353 -1.43 9.33 -16.23
C GLY A 353 -1.70 10.33 -15.11
N ARG A 354 -2.34 11.46 -15.45
CA ARG A 354 -2.68 12.54 -14.51
C ARG A 354 -3.72 12.07 -13.49
N VAL A 355 -4.77 11.41 -13.95
CA VAL A 355 -5.85 10.88 -13.10
C VAL A 355 -5.33 9.72 -12.21
N SER A 356 -4.47 8.86 -12.74
CA SER A 356 -3.82 7.79 -11.97
C SER A 356 -2.93 8.35 -10.85
N ALA A 357 -2.18 9.41 -11.12
CA ALA A 357 -1.36 10.07 -10.10
C ALA A 357 -2.22 10.67 -8.97
N VAL A 358 -3.32 11.36 -9.34
CA VAL A 358 -4.30 11.88 -8.37
C VAL A 358 -4.91 10.75 -7.55
N ASN A 359 -5.37 9.67 -8.18
CA ASN A 359 -5.95 8.51 -7.49
C ASN A 359 -4.95 7.87 -6.51
N SER A 360 -3.69 7.70 -6.91
CA SER A 360 -2.65 7.15 -6.02
C SER A 360 -2.35 8.06 -4.83
N MET A 361 -2.39 9.39 -5.03
CA MET A 361 -2.23 10.35 -3.95
C MET A 361 -3.40 10.28 -2.95
N PHE A 362 -4.64 10.16 -3.44
CA PHE A 362 -5.82 10.01 -2.57
C PHE A 362 -5.76 8.70 -1.77
N ILE A 363 -5.43 7.56 -2.41
CA ILE A 363 -5.29 6.26 -1.74
C ILE A 363 -4.19 6.30 -0.67
N GLY A 364 -3.00 6.82 -1.02
CA GLY A 364 -1.90 6.95 -0.06
C GLY A 364 -2.28 7.82 1.14
N SER A 365 -2.85 9.00 0.87
CA SER A 365 -3.26 9.93 1.93
C SER A 365 -4.34 9.35 2.83
N SER A 366 -5.34 8.63 2.27
CA SER A 366 -6.41 8.05 3.08
C SER A 366 -5.92 6.95 4.02
N ASN A 367 -4.98 6.11 3.58
CA ASN A 367 -4.37 5.08 4.42
C ASN A 367 -3.64 5.70 5.62
N GLU A 368 -2.73 6.62 5.36
CA GLU A 368 -1.86 7.22 6.39
C GLU A 368 -2.65 8.11 7.36
N ILE A 369 -3.58 8.93 6.84
CA ILE A 369 -4.46 9.75 7.69
C ILE A 369 -5.43 8.86 8.47
N GLY A 370 -5.90 7.75 7.88
CA GLY A 370 -6.74 6.77 8.56
C GLY A 370 -6.02 6.04 9.70
N GLU A 371 -4.73 5.75 9.54
CA GLU A 371 -3.90 5.22 10.64
C GLU A 371 -3.82 6.21 11.80
N PHE A 372 -3.62 7.51 11.50
CA PHE A 372 -3.62 8.56 12.51
C PHE A 372 -5.00 8.72 13.18
N GLU A 373 -6.09 8.76 12.39
CA GLU A 373 -7.46 8.83 12.89
C GLU A 373 -7.76 7.68 13.85
N SER A 374 -7.42 6.44 13.45
CA SER A 374 -7.64 5.24 14.27
C SER A 374 -6.84 5.29 15.59
N GLY A 375 -5.59 5.74 15.55
CA GLY A 375 -4.77 5.91 16.74
C GLY A 375 -5.30 6.97 17.70
N ALA A 376 -5.68 8.14 17.16
CA ALA A 376 -6.27 9.23 17.92
C ALA A 376 -7.61 8.82 18.56
N THR A 377 -8.50 8.24 17.77
CA THR A 377 -9.82 7.76 18.24
C THR A 377 -9.67 6.68 19.30
N ALA A 378 -8.74 5.73 19.13
CA ALA A 378 -8.45 4.70 20.11
C ALA A 378 -7.84 5.25 21.41
N SER A 379 -7.10 6.36 21.33
CA SER A 379 -6.58 7.02 22.53
C SER A 379 -7.67 7.69 23.35
N LEU A 380 -8.75 8.19 22.72
CA LEU A 380 -9.86 8.89 23.35
C LEU A 380 -10.92 7.93 23.91
N MET A 381 -11.36 6.96 23.14
CA MET A 381 -12.51 6.10 23.51
C MET A 381 -12.14 4.63 23.76
N GLY A 382 -10.87 4.26 23.59
CA GLY A 382 -10.40 2.88 23.71
C GLY A 382 -10.35 2.16 22.37
N THR A 383 -9.58 1.03 22.32
CA THR A 383 -9.28 0.32 21.07
C THR A 383 -10.53 -0.30 20.43
N VAL A 384 -11.29 -1.08 21.19
CA VAL A 384 -12.48 -1.77 20.68
C VAL A 384 -13.56 -0.79 20.21
N PRO A 385 -13.96 0.23 21.01
CA PRO A 385 -14.90 1.23 20.54
C PRO A 385 -14.43 1.99 19.30
N ALA A 386 -13.14 2.32 19.17
CA ALA A 386 -12.59 2.99 18.01
C ALA A 386 -12.74 2.17 16.73
N VAL A 387 -12.41 0.88 16.76
CA VAL A 387 -12.56 -0.01 15.60
C VAL A 387 -14.03 -0.19 15.23
N ILE A 388 -14.93 -0.35 16.21
CA ILE A 388 -16.38 -0.41 15.96
C ILE A 388 -16.87 0.89 15.34
N PHE A 389 -16.46 2.04 15.89
CA PHE A 389 -16.80 3.36 15.36
C PHE A 389 -16.34 3.49 13.89
N GLY A 390 -15.10 3.12 13.57
CA GLY A 390 -14.58 3.15 12.21
C GLY A 390 -15.39 2.30 11.25
N GLY A 391 -15.73 1.06 11.63
CA GLY A 391 -16.60 0.20 10.84
C GLY A 391 -18.02 0.75 10.65
N CYS A 392 -18.61 1.35 11.69
CA CYS A 392 -19.92 2.04 11.61
C CYS A 392 -19.88 3.24 10.68
N MET A 393 -18.80 4.05 10.75
CA MET A 393 -18.61 5.20 9.87
C MET A 393 -18.44 4.76 8.41
N THR A 394 -17.70 3.68 8.16
CA THR A 394 -17.59 3.08 6.81
C THR A 394 -18.99 2.67 6.28
N CYS A 395 -19.80 1.99 7.08
CA CYS A 395 -21.17 1.63 6.70
C CYS A 395 -22.03 2.89 6.45
N LEU A 396 -21.90 3.92 7.28
CA LEU A 396 -22.60 5.20 7.11
C LEU A 396 -22.22 5.89 5.80
N VAL A 397 -20.91 5.94 5.47
CA VAL A 397 -20.42 6.50 4.21
C VAL A 397 -21.06 5.80 3.01
N VAL A 398 -21.19 4.47 3.06
CA VAL A 398 -21.86 3.70 2.00
C VAL A 398 -23.34 4.07 1.90
N ILE A 399 -24.06 4.14 3.02
CA ILE A 399 -25.47 4.51 3.06
C ILE A 399 -25.66 5.92 2.47
N VAL A 400 -24.87 6.89 2.91
CA VAL A 400 -24.90 8.26 2.38
C VAL A 400 -24.63 8.26 0.88
N THR A 401 -23.59 7.56 0.42
CA THR A 401 -23.24 7.48 -1.01
C THR A 401 -24.34 6.81 -1.83
N PHE A 402 -25.02 5.79 -1.29
CA PHE A 402 -26.14 5.12 -1.95
C PHE A 402 -27.28 6.07 -2.26
N PHE A 403 -27.60 7.02 -1.36
CA PHE A 403 -28.68 8.00 -1.55
C PHE A 403 -28.22 9.24 -2.33
N THR A 404 -27.01 9.72 -2.12
CA THR A 404 -26.50 10.97 -2.72
C THR A 404 -25.90 10.80 -4.11
N SER A 405 -25.45 9.58 -4.47
CA SER A 405 -24.74 9.33 -5.74
C SER A 405 -25.43 8.27 -6.61
N PRO A 406 -26.58 8.59 -7.25
CA PRO A 406 -27.28 7.66 -8.15
C PRO A 406 -26.41 7.19 -9.34
N SER A 407 -25.40 7.99 -9.72
CA SER A 407 -24.43 7.70 -10.77
C SER A 407 -23.59 6.47 -10.44
N VAL A 408 -23.17 6.32 -9.17
CA VAL A 408 -22.44 5.12 -8.71
C VAL A 408 -23.38 3.92 -8.64
N ARG A 409 -24.58 4.09 -8.06
CA ARG A 409 -25.54 2.99 -7.89
C ARG A 409 -25.98 2.34 -9.21
N LYS A 410 -26.14 3.15 -10.28
CA LYS A 410 -26.59 2.69 -11.62
C LYS A 410 -25.43 2.31 -12.53
N LEU A 411 -24.21 2.27 -12.03
CA LEU A 411 -23.02 2.06 -12.85
C LEU A 411 -22.95 0.62 -13.32
N GLU A 412 -22.76 0.45 -14.64
CA GLU A 412 -22.52 -0.80 -15.32
C GLU A 412 -21.18 -0.73 -16.06
N LEU A 413 -20.41 -1.78 -15.98
CA LEU A 413 -19.19 -1.95 -16.78
C LEU A 413 -19.62 -2.49 -18.15
N LYS A 414 -19.99 -1.60 -19.09
CA LYS A 414 -20.26 -1.99 -20.48
C LYS A 414 -18.93 -2.34 -21.14
N GLU A 415 -18.81 -3.56 -21.67
CA GLU A 415 -17.81 -3.85 -22.68
C GLU A 415 -18.05 -2.89 -23.85
N HIS A 416 -17.02 -2.15 -24.28
CA HIS A 416 -17.04 -1.62 -25.62
C HIS A 416 -17.16 -2.85 -26.54
N SER A 417 -18.35 -3.10 -27.05
CA SER A 417 -18.47 -3.96 -28.20
C SER A 417 -17.63 -3.29 -29.29
N THR A 418 -16.55 -3.93 -29.66
CA THR A 418 -15.93 -3.70 -30.96
C THR A 418 -16.99 -4.08 -32.00
N ALA A 419 -17.89 -3.15 -32.24
CA ALA A 419 -18.75 -3.19 -33.43
C ALA A 419 -17.98 -2.42 -34.49
N ASP A 420 -17.67 -3.19 -35.54
CA ASP A 420 -17.28 -2.87 -36.89
C ASP A 420 -15.89 -2.29 -37.15
#